data_0a70ef2db08493495384a6df7d8970e0
#
_entry.id   0a70ef2db08493495384a6df7d8970e0
#
_cell.length_a   1.000
_cell.length_b   1.000
_cell.length_c   1.000
_cell.angle_alpha   90.00
_cell.angle_beta   90.00
_cell.angle_gamma   90.00
#
_symmetry.space_group_name_H-M   'P 1'
#
loop_
_entity.id
_entity.type
_entity.pdbx_description
1 polymer ?
#
loop_
_entity_poly.entity_id
_entity_poly.type
_entity_poly.pdbx_seq_one_letter_code
_entity_poly.pdbx_strand_id
1 'polypeptide(L)'
;HILAKISTTRRVLRKDVVENESREATVDRRRFLGGVAATTGLVGVTIAGATISPLRGLSVLSARHPNAGPQGIPVNRTSASIGVASRAESPDYRLRVAMVDGTELASFSLADLQSMELHEHEIPIACVEGWSANASWRGVRMRDLLAASGIDEPREVDVISLQEESAPGRRYGTSTVSKDLSNQDATLLAIEVNGEPLHLDHGFPLRLIAPARPGVNQTKWLSKVVVK
;
A
#
# COMPACT_ATOMS: atom_id res chain seq x y z
N HIS A 1 10.09 15.97 75.92
CA HIS A 1 8.73 16.10 75.27
C HIS A 1 8.78 16.41 73.78
N ILE A 2 9.75 17.16 73.28
CA ILE A 2 9.86 17.53 71.87
C ILE A 2 10.24 16.31 71.00
N LEU A 3 11.19 15.48 71.44
CA LEU A 3 11.62 14.28 70.69
C LEU A 3 10.53 13.18 70.53
N ALA A 4 9.64 13.04 71.56
CA ALA A 4 8.52 12.12 71.53
C ALA A 4 7.46 12.57 70.51
N LYS A 5 7.19 13.91 70.43
CA LYS A 5 6.25 14.44 69.41
C LYS A 5 6.75 14.25 67.96
N ILE A 6 8.06 14.43 67.73
CA ILE A 6 8.67 14.25 66.39
C ILE A 6 8.55 12.79 65.93
N SER A 7 8.76 11.83 66.84
CA SER A 7 8.65 10.40 66.50
C SER A 7 7.21 10.00 66.18
N THR A 8 6.22 10.53 66.89
CA THR A 8 4.81 10.25 66.66
C THR A 8 4.34 10.85 65.34
N THR A 9 4.73 12.11 65.09
CA THR A 9 4.38 12.77 63.81
C THR A 9 5.00 12.06 62.62
N ARG A 10 6.26 11.62 62.68
CA ARG A 10 6.88 10.81 61.63
C ARG A 10 6.19 9.48 61.41
N ARG A 11 5.70 8.84 62.48
CA ARG A 11 4.99 7.54 62.37
C ARG A 11 3.63 7.70 61.71
N VAL A 12 2.88 8.76 62.01
CA VAL A 12 1.57 9.06 61.41
C VAL A 12 1.74 9.40 59.92
N LEU A 13 2.65 10.33 59.60
CA LEU A 13 2.93 10.73 58.23
C LEU A 13 3.39 9.53 57.36
N ARG A 14 4.21 8.66 57.94
CA ARG A 14 4.67 7.46 57.22
C ARG A 14 3.54 6.46 56.98
N LYS A 15 2.59 6.36 57.90
CA LYS A 15 1.40 5.49 57.75
C LYS A 15 0.44 6.02 56.69
N ASP A 16 0.21 7.35 56.72
CA ASP A 16 -0.66 8.01 55.73
C ASP A 16 -0.08 7.97 54.31
N VAL A 17 1.24 8.12 54.15
CA VAL A 17 1.93 8.01 52.85
C VAL A 17 1.85 6.57 52.32
N VAL A 18 2.12 5.57 53.16
CA VAL A 18 2.05 4.15 52.73
C VAL A 18 0.60 3.73 52.37
N GLU A 19 -0.38 4.24 53.12
CA GLU A 19 -1.80 3.93 52.85
C GLU A 19 -2.29 4.64 51.59
N ASN A 20 -1.81 5.84 51.31
CA ASN A 20 -2.13 6.57 50.08
C ASN A 20 -1.45 5.96 48.84
N GLU A 21 -0.17 5.59 48.93
CA GLU A 21 0.55 4.89 47.86
C GLU A 21 -0.10 3.52 47.53
N SER A 22 -0.56 2.77 48.53
CA SER A 22 -1.22 1.49 48.31
C SER A 22 -2.62 1.66 47.71
N ARG A 23 -3.29 2.76 47.96
CA ARG A 23 -4.60 3.08 47.38
C ARG A 23 -4.47 3.56 45.95
N GLU A 24 -3.52 4.40 45.62
CA GLU A 24 -3.21 4.84 44.26
C GLU A 24 -2.74 3.67 43.40
N ALA A 25 -1.84 2.83 43.90
CA ALA A 25 -1.38 1.65 43.21
C ALA A 25 -2.50 0.63 42.89
N THR A 26 -3.51 0.50 43.77
CA THR A 26 -4.66 -0.39 43.55
C THR A 26 -5.64 0.22 42.53
N VAL A 27 -5.84 1.52 42.52
CA VAL A 27 -6.70 2.21 41.55
C VAL A 27 -6.07 2.14 40.17
N ASP A 28 -4.76 2.39 40.07
CA ASP A 28 -4.02 2.31 38.80
C ASP A 28 -3.98 0.89 38.23
N ARG A 29 -3.78 -0.11 39.10
CA ARG A 29 -3.81 -1.52 38.67
C ARG A 29 -5.18 -1.95 38.12
N ARG A 30 -6.28 -1.53 38.74
CA ARG A 30 -7.63 -1.78 38.23
C ARG A 30 -7.90 -1.09 36.91
N ARG A 31 -7.49 0.16 36.78
CA ARG A 31 -7.61 0.92 35.53
C ARG A 31 -6.76 0.30 34.44
N PHE A 32 -5.52 -0.09 34.78
CA PHE A 32 -4.63 -0.78 33.84
C PHE A 32 -5.23 -2.10 33.37
N LEU A 33 -5.67 -2.97 34.27
CA LEU A 33 -6.29 -4.25 33.93
C LEU A 33 -7.60 -4.07 33.15
N GLY A 34 -8.41 -3.07 33.48
CA GLY A 34 -9.60 -2.70 32.72
C GLY A 34 -9.26 -2.23 31.31
N GLY A 35 -8.21 -1.43 31.14
CA GLY A 35 -7.69 -0.99 29.85
C GLY A 35 -7.19 -2.16 29.00
N VAL A 36 -6.41 -3.07 29.59
CA VAL A 36 -5.93 -4.28 28.90
C VAL A 36 -7.09 -5.17 28.47
N ALA A 37 -8.08 -5.41 29.35
CA ALA A 37 -9.24 -6.21 29.02
C ALA A 37 -10.08 -5.58 27.89
N ALA A 38 -10.29 -4.27 27.92
CA ALA A 38 -11.01 -3.55 26.87
C ALA A 38 -10.29 -3.62 25.53
N THR A 39 -8.95 -3.41 25.51
CA THR A 39 -8.13 -3.50 24.32
C THR A 39 -8.12 -4.91 23.75
N THR A 40 -7.94 -5.93 24.61
CA THR A 40 -8.00 -7.34 24.20
C THR A 40 -9.37 -7.73 23.65
N GLY A 41 -10.44 -7.26 24.26
CA GLY A 41 -11.80 -7.46 23.77
C GLY A 41 -12.02 -6.81 22.40
N LEU A 42 -11.55 -5.59 22.20
CA LEU A 42 -11.61 -4.88 20.92
C LEU A 42 -10.85 -5.62 19.81
N VAL A 43 -9.62 -6.07 20.10
CA VAL A 43 -8.83 -6.88 19.18
C VAL A 43 -9.55 -8.20 18.85
N GLY A 44 -10.10 -8.88 19.85
CA GLY A 44 -10.87 -10.11 19.65
C GLY A 44 -12.09 -9.92 18.75
N VAL A 45 -12.87 -8.86 18.96
CA VAL A 45 -14.02 -8.51 18.11
C VAL A 45 -13.59 -8.16 16.69
N THR A 46 -12.47 -7.43 16.54
CA THR A 46 -11.90 -7.07 15.23
C THR A 46 -11.47 -8.31 14.45
N ILE A 47 -10.79 -9.26 15.09
CA ILE A 47 -10.37 -10.52 14.47
C ILE A 47 -11.58 -11.37 14.09
N ALA A 48 -12.57 -11.49 14.97
CA ALA A 48 -13.80 -12.23 14.69
C ALA A 48 -14.55 -11.62 13.49
N GLY A 49 -14.66 -10.29 13.44
CA GLY A 49 -15.27 -9.59 12.31
C GLY A 49 -14.49 -9.74 11.00
N ALA A 50 -13.16 -9.86 11.06
CA ALA A 50 -12.33 -10.09 9.89
C ALA A 50 -12.44 -11.52 9.34
N THR A 51 -12.65 -12.53 10.22
CA THR A 51 -12.67 -13.96 9.86
C THR A 51 -14.06 -14.51 9.60
N ILE A 52 -15.09 -14.00 10.27
CA ILE A 52 -16.46 -14.54 10.23
C ILE A 52 -17.37 -13.57 9.46
N SER A 53 -17.74 -13.94 8.23
CA SER A 53 -18.52 -13.08 7.31
C SER A 53 -19.76 -12.39 7.91
N PRO A 54 -20.62 -13.05 8.73
CA PRO A 54 -21.76 -12.38 9.35
C PRO A 54 -21.40 -11.28 10.37
N LEU A 55 -20.18 -11.34 10.95
CA LEU A 55 -19.72 -10.41 11.98
C LEU A 55 -18.93 -9.22 11.42
N ARG A 56 -18.86 -9.07 10.09
CA ARG A 56 -18.11 -8.01 9.41
C ARG A 56 -18.44 -6.60 9.89
N GLY A 57 -19.72 -6.36 10.23
CA GLY A 57 -20.17 -5.07 10.76
C GLY A 57 -19.58 -4.69 12.13
N LEU A 58 -19.03 -5.64 12.88
CA LEU A 58 -18.40 -5.43 14.19
C LEU A 58 -16.91 -5.09 14.08
N SER A 59 -16.32 -5.20 12.89
CA SER A 59 -14.91 -5.03 12.64
C SER A 59 -14.56 -3.59 12.30
N VAL A 60 -14.65 -2.69 13.28
CA VAL A 60 -14.42 -1.24 13.10
C VAL A 60 -12.97 -0.91 12.74
N LEU A 61 -12.00 -1.76 13.11
CA LEU A 61 -10.57 -1.56 12.89
C LEU A 61 -9.96 -2.60 11.95
N SER A 62 -10.77 -3.42 11.26
CA SER A 62 -10.22 -4.45 10.39
C SER A 62 -9.65 -3.86 9.12
N ALA A 63 -8.62 -4.55 8.61
CA ALA A 63 -8.16 -4.40 7.25
C ALA A 63 -9.32 -4.49 6.25
N ARG A 64 -9.21 -3.81 5.11
CA ARG A 64 -10.19 -3.90 4.03
C ARG A 64 -10.36 -5.35 3.58
N HIS A 65 -11.59 -5.75 3.30
CA HIS A 65 -11.85 -7.12 2.86
C HIS A 65 -11.19 -7.39 1.50
N PRO A 66 -10.53 -8.54 1.31
CA PRO A 66 -9.81 -8.86 0.07
C PRO A 66 -10.64 -8.76 -1.21
N ASN A 67 -11.94 -9.00 -1.12
CA ASN A 67 -12.86 -9.03 -2.29
C ASN A 67 -13.78 -7.79 -2.35
N ALA A 68 -13.48 -6.74 -1.58
CA ALA A 68 -14.27 -5.51 -1.57
C ALA A 68 -13.60 -4.46 -2.45
N GLY A 69 -14.28 -4.02 -3.50
CA GLY A 69 -13.79 -2.99 -4.42
C GLY A 69 -14.07 -3.32 -5.88
N PRO A 70 -13.76 -2.40 -6.79
CA PRO A 70 -13.87 -2.65 -8.22
C PRO A 70 -13.07 -3.91 -8.60
N GLN A 71 -13.60 -4.72 -9.52
CA GLN A 71 -12.93 -5.92 -10.04
C GLN A 71 -12.50 -6.93 -8.95
N GLY A 72 -13.14 -6.87 -7.76
CA GLY A 72 -12.86 -7.76 -6.63
C GLY A 72 -11.58 -7.46 -5.85
N ILE A 73 -10.95 -6.31 -6.07
CA ILE A 73 -9.70 -5.91 -5.41
C ILE A 73 -9.93 -4.65 -4.58
N PRO A 74 -9.47 -4.58 -3.31
CA PRO A 74 -9.59 -3.38 -2.50
C PRO A 74 -8.80 -2.20 -3.08
N VAL A 75 -9.35 -1.01 -2.95
CA VAL A 75 -8.70 0.25 -3.35
C VAL A 75 -8.17 0.97 -2.13
N ASN A 76 -6.86 1.18 -2.05
CA ASN A 76 -6.22 1.97 -0.99
C ASN A 76 -6.23 3.47 -1.26
N ARG A 77 -6.06 3.86 -2.53
CA ARG A 77 -6.08 5.25 -3.01
C ARG A 77 -6.88 5.35 -4.29
N THR A 78 -7.85 6.23 -4.32
CA THR A 78 -8.66 6.51 -5.51
C THR A 78 -7.97 7.53 -6.41
N SER A 79 -8.21 7.45 -7.70
CA SER A 79 -7.76 8.42 -8.71
C SER A 79 -8.22 9.84 -8.41
N ALA A 80 -9.44 9.97 -7.89
CA ALA A 80 -10.02 11.26 -7.47
C ALA A 80 -9.26 11.86 -6.28
N SER A 81 -8.89 11.05 -5.28
CA SER A 81 -8.13 11.53 -4.10
C SER A 81 -6.72 12.01 -4.44
N ILE A 82 -6.17 11.56 -5.56
CA ILE A 82 -4.83 11.90 -6.06
C ILE A 82 -4.88 13.01 -7.11
N GLY A 83 -6.04 13.22 -7.77
CA GLY A 83 -6.20 14.22 -8.83
C GLY A 83 -5.60 13.80 -10.17
N VAL A 84 -5.55 12.49 -10.48
CA VAL A 84 -4.97 11.97 -11.73
C VAL A 84 -6.01 11.58 -12.78
N ALA A 85 -7.30 11.54 -12.42
CA ALA A 85 -8.37 11.00 -13.24
C ALA A 85 -8.38 11.57 -14.67
N SER A 86 -8.42 12.89 -14.80
CA SER A 86 -8.50 13.58 -16.09
C SER A 86 -7.30 13.29 -17.02
N ARG A 87 -6.11 13.10 -16.44
CA ARG A 87 -4.89 12.74 -17.21
C ARG A 87 -4.84 11.26 -17.57
N ALA A 88 -5.30 10.42 -16.67
CA ALA A 88 -5.38 8.98 -16.90
C ALA A 88 -6.40 8.62 -18.00
N GLU A 89 -7.50 9.38 -18.10
CA GLU A 89 -8.55 9.21 -19.10
C GLU A 89 -8.33 10.04 -20.38
N SER A 90 -7.22 10.79 -20.44
CA SER A 90 -6.92 11.61 -21.60
C SER A 90 -6.70 10.76 -22.87
N PRO A 91 -7.30 11.10 -24.00
CA PRO A 91 -7.00 10.45 -25.29
C PRO A 91 -5.54 10.67 -25.74
N ASP A 92 -4.90 11.71 -25.21
CA ASP A 92 -3.49 12.04 -25.47
C ASP A 92 -2.53 11.31 -24.54
N TYR A 93 -3.02 10.38 -23.70
CA TYR A 93 -2.16 9.60 -22.83
C TYR A 93 -1.06 8.89 -23.61
N ARG A 94 0.18 9.01 -23.11
CA ARG A 94 1.36 8.31 -23.61
C ARG A 94 2.20 7.80 -22.44
N LEU A 95 2.65 6.55 -22.56
CA LEU A 95 3.73 6.03 -21.77
C LEU A 95 5.05 6.43 -22.46
N ARG A 96 5.90 7.22 -21.80
CA ARG A 96 7.21 7.61 -22.31
C ARG A 96 8.28 6.69 -21.75
N VAL A 97 9.20 6.27 -22.61
CA VAL A 97 10.43 5.55 -22.22
C VAL A 97 11.62 6.46 -22.51
N ALA A 98 12.46 6.71 -21.51
CA ALA A 98 13.61 7.59 -21.66
C ALA A 98 14.80 7.07 -20.86
N MET A 99 15.99 7.51 -21.23
CA MET A 99 17.21 7.32 -20.44
C MET A 99 17.24 8.25 -19.22
N VAL A 100 18.12 7.95 -18.28
CA VAL A 100 18.32 8.77 -17.07
C VAL A 100 18.79 10.19 -17.39
N ASP A 101 19.48 10.40 -18.50
CA ASP A 101 19.91 11.73 -18.99
C ASP A 101 18.78 12.54 -19.63
N GLY A 102 17.57 11.97 -19.73
CA GLY A 102 16.40 12.60 -20.31
C GLY A 102 16.17 12.32 -21.79
N THR A 103 17.07 11.60 -22.46
CA THR A 103 16.90 11.20 -23.86
C THR A 103 15.67 10.33 -24.02
N GLU A 104 14.66 10.75 -24.77
CA GLU A 104 13.46 9.97 -25.04
C GLU A 104 13.79 8.88 -26.07
N LEU A 105 13.47 7.63 -25.72
CA LEU A 105 13.70 6.44 -26.56
C LEU A 105 12.46 6.09 -27.35
N ALA A 106 11.29 6.11 -26.69
CA ALA A 106 10.02 5.73 -27.28
C ALA A 106 8.83 6.35 -26.53
N SER A 107 7.70 6.40 -27.23
CA SER A 107 6.44 6.88 -26.67
C SER A 107 5.29 6.01 -27.20
N PHE A 108 4.51 5.41 -26.30
CA PHE A 108 3.46 4.46 -26.62
C PHE A 108 2.09 5.00 -26.18
N SER A 109 1.10 4.98 -27.06
CA SER A 109 -0.30 5.14 -26.70
C SER A 109 -0.83 3.89 -26.01
N LEU A 110 -2.00 3.96 -25.40
CA LEU A 110 -2.67 2.76 -24.88
C LEU A 110 -2.94 1.74 -26.01
N ALA A 111 -3.32 2.22 -27.20
CA ALA A 111 -3.57 1.37 -28.36
C ALA A 111 -2.27 0.66 -28.84
N ASP A 112 -1.13 1.35 -28.82
CA ASP A 112 0.16 0.74 -29.15
C ASP A 112 0.48 -0.40 -28.19
N LEU A 113 0.31 -0.16 -26.87
CA LEU A 113 0.53 -1.17 -25.84
C LEU A 113 -0.44 -2.36 -25.97
N GLN A 114 -1.70 -2.11 -26.32
CA GLN A 114 -2.69 -3.16 -26.54
C GLN A 114 -2.39 -4.00 -27.80
N SER A 115 -1.67 -3.45 -28.77
CA SER A 115 -1.26 -4.16 -29.98
C SER A 115 -0.01 -5.03 -29.80
N MET A 116 0.73 -4.85 -28.71
CA MET A 116 1.89 -5.68 -28.37
C MET A 116 1.44 -7.07 -27.89
N GLU A 117 2.39 -8.02 -27.80
CA GLU A 117 2.11 -9.32 -27.19
C GLU A 117 1.79 -9.14 -25.71
N LEU A 118 0.56 -9.56 -25.33
CA LEU A 118 0.09 -9.46 -23.94
C LEU A 118 0.23 -10.81 -23.24
N HIS A 119 0.76 -10.75 -22.02
CA HIS A 119 0.98 -11.91 -21.15
C HIS A 119 0.11 -11.81 -19.91
N GLU A 120 -0.32 -12.96 -19.41
CA GLU A 120 -1.20 -13.06 -18.24
C GLU A 120 -0.52 -13.83 -17.11
N HIS A 121 -0.56 -13.27 -15.90
CA HIS A 121 -0.01 -13.90 -14.69
C HIS A 121 -0.92 -13.66 -13.49
N GLU A 122 -1.11 -14.71 -12.70
CA GLU A 122 -1.78 -14.60 -11.40
C GLU A 122 -0.76 -14.16 -10.35
N ILE A 123 -0.91 -12.93 -9.86
CA ILE A 123 0.01 -12.32 -8.89
C ILE A 123 -0.80 -11.70 -7.75
N PRO A 124 -0.55 -12.12 -6.50
CA PRO A 124 -1.19 -11.51 -5.35
C PRO A 124 -0.68 -10.08 -5.11
N ILE A 125 -1.58 -9.18 -4.73
CA ILE A 125 -1.23 -7.89 -4.17
C ILE A 125 -1.38 -7.95 -2.67
N ALA A 126 -0.27 -7.68 -1.95
CA ALA A 126 -0.26 -7.51 -0.50
C ALA A 126 -0.13 -6.02 -0.16
N CYS A 127 -1.09 -5.49 0.59
CA CYS A 127 -1.08 -4.10 1.03
C CYS A 127 -0.57 -3.97 2.46
N VAL A 128 0.12 -2.87 2.76
CA VAL A 128 0.55 -2.50 4.12
C VAL A 128 -0.63 -2.26 5.07
N GLU A 129 -1.84 -2.12 4.54
CA GLU A 129 -3.09 -2.04 5.31
C GLU A 129 -3.56 -3.42 5.83
N GLY A 130 -2.78 -4.49 5.62
CA GLY A 130 -3.04 -5.82 6.17
C GLY A 130 -3.98 -6.71 5.35
N TRP A 131 -4.28 -6.38 4.09
CA TRP A 131 -5.03 -7.23 3.19
C TRP A 131 -4.16 -7.75 2.04
N SER A 132 -4.54 -8.91 1.52
CA SER A 132 -3.97 -9.48 0.30
C SER A 132 -5.09 -9.97 -0.60
N ALA A 133 -4.97 -9.76 -1.91
CA ALA A 133 -5.93 -10.23 -2.91
C ALA A 133 -5.18 -10.87 -4.08
N ASN A 134 -5.60 -12.07 -4.48
CA ASN A 134 -5.15 -12.69 -5.71
C ASN A 134 -5.87 -12.05 -6.90
N ALA A 135 -5.14 -11.83 -7.98
CA ALA A 135 -5.72 -11.33 -9.21
C ALA A 135 -4.93 -11.82 -10.41
N SER A 136 -5.62 -12.03 -11.52
CA SER A 136 -5.03 -12.28 -12.84
C SER A 136 -4.78 -10.95 -13.52
N TRP A 137 -3.52 -10.67 -13.86
CA TRP A 137 -3.08 -9.44 -14.51
C TRP A 137 -2.63 -9.74 -15.92
N ARG A 138 -3.11 -8.94 -16.87
CA ARG A 138 -2.73 -9.05 -18.27
C ARG A 138 -2.15 -7.75 -18.79
N GLY A 139 -1.00 -7.85 -19.49
CA GLY A 139 -0.30 -6.68 -20.01
C GLY A 139 0.99 -7.02 -20.73
N VAL A 140 1.75 -5.98 -21.08
CA VAL A 140 3.05 -6.07 -21.73
C VAL A 140 4.13 -6.39 -20.69
N ARG A 141 5.03 -7.35 -20.96
CA ARG A 141 6.18 -7.58 -20.07
C ARG A 141 7.13 -6.37 -20.12
N MET A 142 7.74 -6.06 -19.01
CA MET A 142 8.69 -4.94 -18.91
C MET A 142 9.82 -5.09 -19.93
N ARG A 143 10.38 -6.29 -20.08
CA ARG A 143 11.47 -6.54 -21.05
C ARG A 143 11.04 -6.32 -22.51
N ASP A 144 9.78 -6.65 -22.85
CA ASP A 144 9.29 -6.46 -24.24
C ASP A 144 9.08 -4.98 -24.55
N LEU A 145 8.62 -4.20 -23.57
CA LEU A 145 8.58 -2.74 -23.70
C LEU A 145 9.98 -2.16 -23.89
N LEU A 146 10.97 -2.64 -23.12
CA LEU A 146 12.36 -2.18 -23.22
C LEU A 146 12.93 -2.55 -24.60
N ALA A 147 12.73 -3.78 -25.08
CA ALA A 147 13.14 -4.21 -26.42
C ALA A 147 12.49 -3.36 -27.52
N ALA A 148 11.18 -3.08 -27.42
CA ALA A 148 10.46 -2.19 -28.35
C ALA A 148 10.98 -0.74 -28.30
N SER A 149 11.68 -0.36 -27.22
CA SER A 149 12.34 0.95 -27.06
C SER A 149 13.83 0.95 -27.46
N GLY A 150 14.34 -0.17 -28.06
CA GLY A 150 15.72 -0.32 -28.49
C GLY A 150 16.69 -0.74 -27.36
N ILE A 151 16.19 -1.29 -26.26
CA ILE A 151 16.98 -1.79 -25.13
C ILE A 151 16.83 -3.32 -25.06
N ASP A 152 17.75 -4.02 -25.67
CA ASP A 152 17.71 -5.51 -25.73
C ASP A 152 18.23 -6.17 -24.45
N GLU A 153 19.04 -5.48 -23.66
CA GLU A 153 19.59 -5.99 -22.42
C GLU A 153 18.73 -5.60 -21.23
N PRO A 154 18.53 -6.52 -20.25
CA PRO A 154 17.84 -6.18 -19.01
C PRO A 154 18.49 -4.99 -18.30
N ARG A 155 17.70 -4.04 -17.87
CA ARG A 155 18.14 -2.82 -17.18
C ARG A 155 17.36 -2.60 -15.89
N GLU A 156 17.97 -1.92 -14.95
CA GLU A 156 17.26 -1.28 -13.87
C GLU A 156 16.47 -0.10 -14.43
N VAL A 157 15.21 0.02 -14.01
CA VAL A 157 14.35 1.12 -14.44
C VAL A 157 13.61 1.76 -13.26
N ASP A 158 13.39 3.07 -13.35
CA ASP A 158 12.42 3.75 -12.49
C ASP A 158 11.11 3.91 -13.27
N VAL A 159 10.00 3.50 -12.63
CA VAL A 159 8.66 3.72 -13.17
C VAL A 159 8.01 4.88 -12.43
N ILE A 160 7.49 5.83 -13.19
CA ILE A 160 6.95 7.10 -12.71
C ILE A 160 5.45 7.15 -13.02
N SER A 161 4.67 7.55 -12.03
CA SER A 161 3.22 7.71 -12.11
C SER A 161 2.83 9.11 -12.56
N LEU A 162 1.67 9.25 -13.20
CA LEU A 162 0.98 10.53 -13.36
C LEU A 162 0.81 11.28 -12.02
N GLN A 163 0.80 10.58 -10.91
CA GLN A 163 0.75 11.17 -9.56
C GLN A 163 1.98 12.05 -9.28
N GLU A 164 3.17 11.65 -9.70
CA GLU A 164 4.40 12.41 -9.50
C GLU A 164 4.34 13.76 -10.23
N GLU A 165 3.80 13.74 -11.45
CA GLU A 165 3.59 14.96 -12.24
C GLU A 165 2.55 15.91 -11.62
N SER A 166 1.56 15.35 -10.86
CA SER A 166 0.51 16.15 -10.19
C SER A 166 0.98 16.77 -8.87
N ALA A 167 1.88 16.11 -8.17
CA ALA A 167 2.35 16.47 -6.84
C ALA A 167 3.80 15.99 -6.66
N PRO A 168 4.78 16.69 -7.24
CA PRO A 168 6.19 16.33 -7.16
C PRO A 168 6.64 16.13 -5.71
N GLY A 169 7.55 15.15 -5.51
CA GLY A 169 8.08 14.81 -4.17
C GLY A 169 7.17 13.95 -3.30
N ARG A 170 6.06 13.46 -3.81
CA ARG A 170 5.24 12.45 -3.09
C ARG A 170 5.89 11.07 -3.19
N ARG A 171 6.08 10.45 -2.04
CA ARG A 171 6.80 9.18 -1.81
C ARG A 171 6.33 7.96 -2.62
N TYR A 172 5.16 8.03 -3.26
CA TYR A 172 4.49 6.88 -3.89
C TYR A 172 4.27 7.04 -5.40
N GLY A 173 4.87 8.07 -5.99
CA GLY A 173 4.77 8.34 -7.42
C GLY A 173 5.83 7.64 -8.27
N THR A 174 6.89 7.11 -7.66
CA THR A 174 8.00 6.46 -8.35
C THR A 174 8.39 5.18 -7.63
N SER A 175 8.73 4.13 -8.39
CA SER A 175 9.34 2.93 -7.84
C SER A 175 10.42 2.38 -8.78
N THR A 176 11.49 1.86 -8.19
CA THR A 176 12.59 1.23 -8.92
C THR A 176 12.31 -0.25 -9.15
N VAL A 177 12.53 -0.74 -10.35
CA VAL A 177 12.51 -2.15 -10.74
C VAL A 177 13.95 -2.55 -11.05
N SER A 178 14.50 -3.48 -10.28
CA SER A 178 15.87 -3.96 -10.50
C SER A 178 16.02 -4.65 -11.86
N LYS A 179 17.26 -4.77 -12.34
CA LYS A 179 17.60 -5.47 -13.58
C LYS A 179 17.01 -6.89 -13.63
N ASP A 180 17.16 -7.66 -12.56
CA ASP A 180 16.65 -9.05 -12.52
C ASP A 180 15.12 -9.09 -12.57
N LEU A 181 14.47 -8.16 -11.87
CA LEU A 181 13.02 -8.08 -11.84
C LEU A 181 12.44 -7.59 -13.17
N SER A 182 13.10 -6.65 -13.86
CA SER A 182 12.68 -6.17 -15.18
C SER A 182 12.71 -7.25 -16.24
N ASN A 183 13.56 -8.28 -16.06
CA ASN A 183 13.69 -9.42 -16.98
C ASN A 183 12.72 -10.57 -16.69
N GLN A 184 12.00 -10.55 -15.55
CA GLN A 184 11.07 -11.63 -15.22
C GLN A 184 9.82 -11.58 -16.09
N ASP A 185 9.35 -12.77 -16.53
CA ASP A 185 8.12 -12.91 -17.32
C ASP A 185 6.90 -12.30 -16.62
N ALA A 186 6.85 -12.43 -15.30
CA ALA A 186 5.74 -11.96 -14.49
C ALA A 186 5.83 -10.47 -14.12
N THR A 187 6.83 -9.73 -14.60
CA THR A 187 6.89 -8.27 -14.44
C THR A 187 6.14 -7.60 -15.59
N LEU A 188 4.92 -7.17 -15.32
CA LEU A 188 3.98 -6.66 -16.30
C LEU A 188 3.73 -5.16 -16.16
N LEU A 189 3.54 -4.52 -17.28
CA LEU A 189 2.82 -3.27 -17.44
C LEU A 189 1.36 -3.64 -17.75
N ALA A 190 0.58 -3.83 -16.69
CA ALA A 190 -0.77 -4.36 -16.79
C ALA A 190 -1.75 -3.31 -17.32
N ILE A 191 -2.61 -3.72 -18.24
CA ILE A 191 -3.72 -2.96 -18.81
C ILE A 191 -5.07 -3.56 -18.44
N GLU A 192 -5.08 -4.84 -18.01
CA GLU A 192 -6.27 -5.57 -17.58
C GLU A 192 -6.04 -6.26 -16.24
N VAL A 193 -7.12 -6.49 -15.52
CA VAL A 193 -7.17 -7.31 -14.31
C VAL A 193 -8.45 -8.13 -14.26
N ASN A 194 -8.34 -9.41 -13.91
CA ASN A 194 -9.47 -10.34 -13.82
C ASN A 194 -10.33 -10.39 -15.10
N GLY A 195 -9.70 -10.27 -16.29
CA GLY A 195 -10.34 -10.32 -17.60
C GLY A 195 -11.01 -9.01 -18.04
N GLU A 196 -10.87 -7.92 -17.31
CA GLU A 196 -11.45 -6.62 -17.63
C GLU A 196 -10.37 -5.53 -17.73
N PRO A 197 -10.56 -4.49 -18.57
CA PRO A 197 -9.70 -3.31 -18.55
C PRO A 197 -9.59 -2.73 -17.14
N LEU A 198 -8.40 -2.25 -16.77
CA LEU A 198 -8.17 -1.69 -15.43
C LEU A 198 -9.23 -0.64 -15.07
N HIS A 199 -9.83 -0.79 -13.89
CA HIS A 199 -10.59 0.30 -13.28
C HIS A 199 -9.65 1.48 -12.99
N LEU A 200 -10.18 2.70 -13.08
CA LEU A 200 -9.40 3.93 -12.87
C LEU A 200 -8.67 3.92 -11.52
N ASP A 201 -9.32 3.46 -10.46
CA ASP A 201 -8.74 3.35 -9.12
C ASP A 201 -7.72 2.21 -8.98
N HIS A 202 -7.68 1.29 -9.93
CA HIS A 202 -6.66 0.23 -10.01
C HIS A 202 -5.46 0.62 -10.85
N GLY A 203 -5.50 1.78 -11.49
CA GLY A 203 -4.34 2.34 -12.18
C GLY A 203 -4.49 2.45 -13.69
N PHE A 204 -5.75 2.43 -14.23
CA PHE A 204 -5.97 2.77 -15.64
C PHE A 204 -5.24 4.07 -16.01
N PRO A 205 -4.60 4.16 -17.17
CA PRO A 205 -4.57 3.19 -18.25
C PRO A 205 -3.51 2.08 -18.09
N LEU A 206 -2.51 2.27 -17.22
CA LEU A 206 -1.38 1.35 -17.11
C LEU A 206 -0.85 1.28 -15.68
N ARG A 207 -0.52 0.07 -15.24
CA ARG A 207 -0.03 -0.22 -13.91
C ARG A 207 1.16 -1.18 -13.93
N LEU A 208 2.18 -0.93 -13.08
CA LEU A 208 3.21 -1.92 -12.81
C LEU A 208 2.66 -3.03 -11.90
N ILE A 209 2.88 -4.26 -12.30
CA ILE A 209 2.71 -5.48 -11.49
C ILE A 209 3.98 -6.29 -11.59
N ALA A 210 4.52 -6.71 -10.45
CA ALA A 210 5.70 -7.56 -10.40
C ALA A 210 5.66 -8.48 -9.17
N PRO A 211 6.19 -9.71 -9.27
CA PRO A 211 6.18 -10.68 -8.19
C PRO A 211 6.99 -10.20 -6.98
N ALA A 212 6.63 -10.71 -5.81
CA ALA A 212 7.34 -10.48 -4.54
C ALA A 212 7.54 -9.00 -4.16
N ARG A 213 6.65 -8.11 -4.61
CA ARG A 213 6.70 -6.68 -4.26
C ARG A 213 5.50 -6.27 -3.39
N PRO A 214 5.71 -5.44 -2.37
CA PRO A 214 4.59 -4.88 -1.62
C PRO A 214 3.73 -3.99 -2.53
N GLY A 215 2.43 -3.92 -2.24
CA GLY A 215 1.46 -3.17 -3.05
C GLY A 215 1.83 -1.70 -3.30
N VAL A 216 2.54 -1.07 -2.36
CA VAL A 216 3.05 0.30 -2.51
C VAL A 216 4.04 0.46 -3.68
N ASN A 217 4.76 -0.60 -4.04
CA ASN A 217 5.72 -0.62 -5.14
C ASN A 217 5.10 -1.14 -6.46
N GLN A 218 3.82 -1.45 -6.46
CA GLN A 218 3.01 -1.80 -7.64
C GLN A 218 2.39 -0.50 -8.19
N THR A 219 3.21 0.33 -8.84
CA THR A 219 2.87 1.72 -9.20
C THR A 219 1.68 1.80 -10.14
N LYS A 220 0.68 2.61 -9.78
CA LYS A 220 -0.53 2.90 -10.57
C LYS A 220 -0.34 4.12 -11.48
N TRP A 221 -1.15 4.21 -12.54
CA TRP A 221 -1.20 5.37 -13.44
C TRP A 221 0.18 5.73 -14.02
N LEU A 222 0.84 4.75 -14.64
CA LEU A 222 2.19 4.97 -15.18
C LEU A 222 2.19 6.03 -16.28
N SER A 223 3.18 6.92 -16.24
CA SER A 223 3.43 7.93 -17.26
C SER A 223 4.79 7.79 -17.92
N LYS A 224 5.77 7.24 -17.20
CA LYS A 224 7.14 7.19 -17.69
C LYS A 224 7.91 5.99 -17.14
N VAL A 225 8.79 5.42 -17.97
CA VAL A 225 9.83 4.45 -17.60
C VAL A 225 11.18 5.11 -17.88
N VAL A 226 12.03 5.19 -16.86
CA VAL A 226 13.38 5.76 -16.96
C VAL A 226 14.40 4.64 -16.86
N VAL A 227 15.18 4.44 -17.90
CA VAL A 227 16.21 3.39 -18.02
C VAL A 227 17.53 3.91 -17.45
N LYS A 228 18.15 3.12 -16.56
CA LYS A 228 19.44 3.43 -15.94
C LYS A 228 20.61 2.71 -16.58
#